data_d5b07b4c5771bbd31e0752442d2baa6f
#
_entry.id   d5b07b4c5771bbd31e0752442d2baa6f
#
_cell.length_a   1.000
_cell.length_b   1.000
_cell.length_c   1.000
_cell.angle_alpha   90.00
_cell.angle_beta   90.00
_cell.angle_gamma   90.00
#
_symmetry.space_group_name_H-M   'P 1'
#
loop_
_entity.id
_entity.type
_entity.pdbx_description
1 polymer ?
#
loop_
_entity_poly.entity_id
_entity_poly.type
_entity_poly.pdbx_seq_one_letter_code
_entity_poly.pdbx_strand_id
1 'polypeptide(L)'
;MAVHIRLIRNNIKSSSSYGKYFAKTVSQGEVTLDEIAAEACRNSGFSEGAVIGVVTELQDLLKEKLADGQTVVLPGIGRFSLRVESIGVDDPKTFNIRQHITRIVCGFLPAGRRIQGRHILYDFCEGVKAVWQKGFKPI
;
A
#
# COMPACT_ATOMS: atom_id res chain seq x y z
N MET A 1 15.24 9.27 -8.71
CA MET A 1 14.17 8.22 -8.68
C MET A 1 12.94 8.77 -9.38
N ALA A 2 12.30 7.95 -10.22
CA ALA A 2 11.15 8.40 -10.99
C ALA A 2 10.15 7.26 -11.20
N VAL A 3 8.86 7.59 -11.17
CA VAL A 3 7.79 6.70 -11.61
C VAL A 3 7.40 7.01 -13.05
N HIS A 4 7.23 5.98 -13.85
CA HIS A 4 6.83 6.11 -15.24
C HIS A 4 5.32 6.24 -15.33
N ILE A 5 4.83 7.19 -16.14
CA ILE A 5 3.41 7.44 -16.34
C ILE A 5 3.02 7.40 -17.82
N ARG A 6 1.76 7.08 -18.07
CA ARG A 6 1.09 7.26 -19.36
C ARG A 6 -0.29 7.88 -19.14
N LEU A 7 -0.88 8.46 -20.17
CA LEU A 7 -2.25 8.93 -20.13
C LEU A 7 -3.22 7.81 -20.50
N ILE A 8 -4.31 7.72 -19.78
CA ILE A 8 -5.45 6.87 -20.09
C ILE A 8 -6.71 7.71 -20.19
N ARG A 9 -7.58 7.39 -21.14
CA ARG A 9 -8.87 8.05 -21.29
C ARG A 9 -9.90 7.43 -20.36
N ASN A 10 -10.69 8.25 -19.71
CA ASN A 10 -11.84 7.78 -18.95
C ASN A 10 -13.00 7.46 -19.90
N ASN A 11 -13.33 6.19 -20.03
CA ASN A 11 -14.42 5.69 -20.89
C ASN A 11 -15.71 5.38 -20.12
N ILE A 12 -15.80 5.76 -18.84
CA ILE A 12 -17.00 5.55 -18.02
C ILE A 12 -18.02 6.65 -18.36
N LYS A 13 -19.04 6.31 -19.14
CA LYS A 13 -20.05 7.25 -19.66
C LYS A 13 -20.83 7.98 -18.56
N SER A 14 -21.05 7.35 -17.40
CA SER A 14 -21.74 7.94 -16.26
C SER A 14 -20.90 8.88 -15.41
N SER A 15 -19.61 9.01 -15.70
CA SER A 15 -18.69 9.85 -14.95
C SER A 15 -18.71 11.30 -15.47
N SER A 16 -18.69 12.29 -14.56
CA SER A 16 -18.48 13.70 -14.90
C SER A 16 -17.13 13.97 -15.59
N SER A 17 -16.22 13.01 -15.52
CA SER A 17 -14.89 13.04 -16.15
C SER A 17 -14.81 12.23 -17.44
N TYR A 18 -15.96 11.83 -18.03
CA TYR A 18 -15.98 11.07 -19.28
C TYR A 18 -15.19 11.80 -20.37
N GLY A 19 -14.36 11.07 -21.09
CA GLY A 19 -13.52 11.58 -22.17
C GLY A 19 -12.25 12.31 -21.74
N LYS A 20 -12.08 12.64 -20.46
CA LYS A 20 -10.85 13.25 -19.95
C LYS A 20 -9.72 12.23 -19.83
N TYR A 21 -8.49 12.71 -19.91
CA TYR A 21 -7.29 11.90 -19.79
C TYR A 21 -6.69 12.06 -18.38
N PHE A 22 -6.25 10.95 -17.81
CA PHE A 22 -5.63 10.89 -16.50
C PHE A 22 -4.28 10.21 -16.59
N ALA A 23 -3.32 10.70 -15.82
CA ALA A 23 -2.04 10.02 -15.66
C ALA A 23 -2.22 8.73 -14.87
N LYS A 24 -1.65 7.64 -15.38
CA LYS A 24 -1.58 6.35 -14.69
C LYS A 24 -0.14 5.90 -14.62
N THR A 25 0.27 5.43 -13.45
CA THR A 25 1.59 4.84 -13.24
C THR A 25 1.72 3.54 -14.04
N VAL A 26 2.88 3.34 -14.64
CA VAL A 26 3.24 2.12 -15.36
C VAL A 26 4.26 1.36 -14.53
N SER A 27 3.92 0.12 -14.14
CA SER A 27 4.86 -0.76 -13.45
C SER A 27 6.06 -1.07 -14.34
N GLN A 28 7.24 -1.07 -13.73
CA GLN A 28 8.49 -1.47 -14.39
C GLN A 28 8.86 -2.92 -14.11
N GLY A 29 7.98 -3.67 -13.48
CA GLY A 29 8.17 -5.05 -13.08
C GLY A 29 7.88 -5.27 -11.60
N GLU A 30 8.11 -6.48 -11.17
CA GLU A 30 8.00 -6.91 -9.78
C GLU A 30 9.38 -7.31 -9.28
N VAL A 31 9.67 -7.02 -8.03
CA VAL A 31 10.90 -7.45 -7.35
C VAL A 31 10.50 -8.46 -6.28
N THR A 32 11.15 -9.61 -6.29
CA THR A 32 10.88 -10.70 -5.35
C THR A 32 11.65 -10.56 -4.04
N LEU A 33 11.23 -11.31 -3.01
CA LEU A 33 11.96 -11.35 -1.75
C LEU A 33 13.39 -11.89 -1.93
N ASP A 34 13.58 -12.86 -2.82
CA ASP A 34 14.91 -13.43 -3.10
C ASP A 34 15.86 -12.38 -3.70
N GLU A 35 15.37 -11.57 -4.63
CA GLU A 35 16.14 -10.47 -5.22
C GLU A 35 16.48 -9.39 -4.18
N ILE A 36 15.54 -9.05 -3.30
CA ILE A 36 15.77 -8.11 -2.19
C ILE A 36 16.80 -8.68 -1.22
N ALA A 37 16.70 -9.97 -0.86
CA ALA A 37 17.63 -10.63 0.03
C ALA A 37 19.05 -10.68 -0.54
N ALA A 38 19.19 -10.98 -1.83
CA ALA A 38 20.48 -10.98 -2.51
C ALA A 38 21.13 -9.59 -2.54
N GLU A 39 20.34 -8.53 -2.73
CA GLU A 39 20.82 -7.15 -2.69
C GLU A 39 21.20 -6.72 -1.26
N ALA A 40 20.37 -7.02 -0.28
CA ALA A 40 20.62 -6.74 1.12
C ALA A 40 21.91 -7.43 1.63
N CYS A 41 22.12 -8.68 1.20
CA CYS A 41 23.32 -9.44 1.50
C CYS A 41 24.59 -8.72 1.00
N ARG A 42 24.58 -8.22 -0.22
CA ARG A 42 25.71 -7.47 -0.79
C ARG A 42 26.01 -6.18 -0.03
N ASN A 43 24.97 -5.51 0.47
CA ASN A 43 25.09 -4.20 1.12
C ASN A 43 25.39 -4.28 2.61
N SER A 44 24.96 -5.34 3.31
CA SER A 44 25.01 -5.42 4.77
C SER A 44 25.86 -6.54 5.34
N GLY A 45 26.26 -7.51 4.50
CA GLY A 45 26.98 -8.71 4.94
C GLY A 45 26.10 -9.77 5.64
N PHE A 46 24.78 -9.58 5.73
CA PHE A 46 23.87 -10.64 6.15
C PHE A 46 23.79 -11.72 5.07
N SER A 47 23.56 -12.98 5.46
CA SER A 47 23.28 -14.03 4.48
C SER A 47 21.86 -13.88 3.91
N GLU A 48 21.65 -14.30 2.67
CA GLU A 48 20.33 -14.30 2.02
C GLU A 48 19.31 -15.08 2.85
N GLY A 49 19.70 -16.26 3.36
CA GLY A 49 18.85 -17.07 4.23
C GLY A 49 18.46 -16.37 5.53
N ALA A 50 19.35 -15.57 6.12
CA ALA A 50 19.03 -14.78 7.30
C ALA A 50 17.99 -13.71 7.01
N VAL A 51 18.12 -12.98 5.88
CA VAL A 51 17.16 -11.96 5.46
C VAL A 51 15.78 -12.58 5.20
N ILE A 52 15.73 -13.67 4.44
CA ILE A 52 14.49 -14.39 4.14
C ILE A 52 13.85 -14.92 5.43
N GLY A 53 14.64 -15.49 6.33
CA GLY A 53 14.18 -15.99 7.62
C GLY A 53 13.54 -14.92 8.49
N VAL A 54 14.16 -13.75 8.61
CA VAL A 54 13.63 -12.61 9.38
C VAL A 54 12.31 -12.10 8.77
N VAL A 55 12.23 -11.99 7.45
CA VAL A 55 11.00 -11.53 6.77
C VAL A 55 9.87 -12.55 6.95
N THR A 56 10.18 -13.84 6.88
CA THR A 56 9.19 -14.92 7.10
C THR A 56 8.66 -14.87 8.53
N GLU A 57 9.53 -14.78 9.51
CA GLU A 57 9.15 -14.64 10.92
C GLU A 57 8.29 -13.38 11.16
N LEU A 58 8.67 -12.27 10.52
CA LEU A 58 7.90 -11.02 10.59
C LEU A 58 6.48 -11.21 10.03
N GLN A 59 6.31 -11.97 8.94
CA GLN A 59 4.99 -12.26 8.37
C GLN A 59 4.10 -13.02 9.35
N ASP A 60 4.65 -14.03 10.04
CA ASP A 60 3.91 -14.83 11.00
C ASP A 60 3.54 -14.03 12.25
N LEU A 61 4.46 -13.22 12.76
CA LEU A 61 4.22 -12.32 13.88
C LEU A 61 3.19 -11.22 13.54
N LEU A 62 3.24 -10.65 12.33
CA LEU A 62 2.23 -9.72 11.85
C LEU A 62 0.83 -10.35 11.87
N LYS A 63 0.71 -11.56 11.34
CA LYS A 63 -0.55 -12.30 11.32
C LYS A 63 -1.10 -12.54 12.72
N GLU A 64 -0.26 -12.98 13.65
CA GLU A 64 -0.63 -13.22 15.05
C GLU A 64 -1.09 -11.94 15.74
N LYS A 65 -0.27 -10.89 15.72
CA LYS A 65 -0.58 -9.63 16.43
C LYS A 65 -1.79 -8.91 15.86
N LEU A 66 -1.97 -8.92 14.55
CA LEU A 66 -3.16 -8.35 13.92
C LEU A 66 -4.42 -9.16 14.24
N ALA A 67 -4.33 -10.49 14.31
CA ALA A 67 -5.45 -11.34 14.71
C ALA A 67 -5.89 -11.08 16.17
N ASP A 68 -4.95 -10.72 17.04
CA ASP A 68 -5.23 -10.29 18.42
C ASP A 68 -5.80 -8.86 18.51
N GLY A 69 -6.05 -8.21 17.39
CA GLY A 69 -6.60 -6.84 17.33
C GLY A 69 -5.56 -5.74 17.59
N GLN A 70 -4.28 -6.08 17.62
CA GLN A 70 -3.21 -5.10 17.80
C GLN A 70 -2.89 -4.38 16.50
N THR A 71 -2.41 -3.16 16.62
CA THR A 71 -1.83 -2.40 15.50
C THR A 71 -0.31 -2.60 15.52
N VAL A 72 0.26 -2.99 14.38
CA VAL A 72 1.70 -3.16 14.25
C VAL A 72 2.30 -1.95 13.55
N VAL A 73 3.29 -1.33 14.18
CA VAL A 73 4.00 -0.16 13.65
C VAL A 73 5.43 -0.56 13.33
N LEU A 74 5.80 -0.45 12.07
CA LEU A 74 7.17 -0.64 11.58
C LEU A 74 7.73 0.73 11.17
N PRO A 75 8.64 1.32 11.96
CA PRO A 75 9.21 2.64 11.66
C PRO A 75 9.85 2.66 10.26
N GLY A 76 9.59 3.72 9.50
CA GLY A 76 10.06 3.86 8.11
C GLY A 76 9.28 3.06 7.07
N ILE A 77 8.46 2.08 7.49
CA ILE A 77 7.60 1.29 6.60
C ILE A 77 6.16 1.78 6.71
N GLY A 78 5.57 1.63 7.88
CA GLY A 78 4.20 2.05 8.09
C GLY A 78 3.50 1.30 9.21
N ARG A 79 2.18 1.38 9.18
CA ARG A 79 1.29 0.85 10.20
C ARG A 79 0.29 -0.11 9.58
N PHE A 80 0.16 -1.28 10.18
CA PHE A 80 -0.81 -2.31 9.83
C PHE A 80 -1.88 -2.39 10.89
N SER A 81 -3.14 -2.50 10.49
CA SER A 81 -4.27 -2.70 11.40
C SER A 81 -5.39 -3.46 10.69
N LEU A 82 -6.19 -4.20 11.46
CA LEU A 82 -7.42 -4.77 10.95
C LEU A 82 -8.60 -3.83 11.22
N ARG A 83 -9.52 -3.77 10.29
CA ARG A 83 -10.77 -3.01 10.40
C ARG A 83 -11.94 -3.88 10.01
N VAL A 84 -13.07 -3.67 10.64
CA VAL A 84 -14.34 -4.31 10.25
C VAL A 84 -15.14 -3.37 9.37
N GLU A 85 -15.79 -3.93 8.36
CA GLU A 85 -16.83 -3.26 7.60
C GLU A 85 -18.18 -3.82 8.02
N SER A 86 -19.16 -2.97 8.23
CA SER A 86 -20.47 -3.37 8.71
C SER A 86 -21.59 -2.63 8.00
N ILE A 87 -22.77 -3.23 8.01
CA ILE A 87 -24.02 -2.56 7.68
C ILE A 87 -24.48 -1.77 8.90
N GLY A 88 -24.97 -0.54 8.70
CA GLY A 88 -25.53 0.27 9.76
C GLY A 88 -26.88 -0.25 10.24
N VAL A 89 -27.20 -0.01 11.51
CA VAL A 89 -28.51 -0.27 12.12
C VAL A 89 -29.00 1.00 12.82
N ASP A 90 -30.32 1.22 12.88
CA ASP A 90 -30.90 2.40 13.51
C ASP A 90 -30.88 2.30 15.04
N ASP A 91 -31.12 1.09 15.58
CA ASP A 91 -31.04 0.83 17.02
C ASP A 91 -29.81 -0.03 17.34
N PRO A 92 -28.85 0.49 18.14
CA PRO A 92 -27.65 -0.25 18.51
C PRO A 92 -27.93 -1.60 19.18
N LYS A 93 -29.08 -1.77 19.84
CA LYS A 93 -29.48 -3.03 20.46
C LYS A 93 -29.80 -4.14 19.45
N THR A 94 -30.10 -3.78 18.21
CA THR A 94 -30.39 -4.72 17.12
C THR A 94 -29.13 -5.19 16.40
N PHE A 95 -27.96 -4.61 16.70
CA PHE A 95 -26.72 -4.96 16.06
C PHE A 95 -26.30 -6.40 16.38
N ASN A 96 -26.15 -7.21 15.35
CA ASN A 96 -25.70 -8.59 15.47
C ASN A 96 -24.41 -8.77 14.69
N ILE A 97 -23.34 -9.18 15.38
CA ILE A 97 -22.01 -9.37 14.79
C ILE A 97 -22.04 -10.29 13.59
N ARG A 98 -22.79 -11.41 13.65
CA ARG A 98 -22.84 -12.40 12.58
C ARG A 98 -23.59 -11.94 11.32
N GLN A 99 -24.55 -11.00 11.50
CA GLN A 99 -25.41 -10.54 10.41
C GLN A 99 -24.94 -9.21 9.81
N HIS A 100 -24.39 -8.32 10.64
CA HIS A 100 -24.11 -6.95 10.24
C HIS A 100 -22.64 -6.68 9.93
N ILE A 101 -21.71 -7.52 10.40
CA ILE A 101 -20.30 -7.45 9.94
C ILE A 101 -20.19 -8.15 8.59
N THR A 102 -19.80 -7.39 7.56
CA THR A 102 -19.70 -7.90 6.19
C THR A 102 -18.32 -8.51 5.92
N ARG A 103 -17.27 -7.91 6.41
CA ARG A 103 -15.90 -8.42 6.28
C ARG A 103 -14.90 -7.74 7.23
N ILE A 104 -13.75 -8.38 7.37
CA ILE A 104 -12.57 -7.82 8.03
C ILE A 104 -11.54 -7.49 6.93
N VAL A 105 -10.99 -6.30 6.96
CA VAL A 105 -9.99 -5.83 5.98
C VAL A 105 -8.70 -5.44 6.68
N CYS A 106 -7.57 -5.72 6.03
CA CYS A 106 -6.28 -5.24 6.47
C CYS A 106 -6.04 -3.85 5.91
N GLY A 107 -5.81 -2.88 6.79
CA GLY A 107 -5.38 -1.53 6.44
C GLY A 107 -3.88 -1.40 6.57
N PHE A 108 -3.26 -0.75 5.59
CA PHE A 108 -1.87 -0.34 5.64
C PHE A 108 -1.77 1.16 5.42
N LEU A 109 -1.11 1.85 6.35
CA LEU A 109 -0.80 3.27 6.25
C LEU A 109 0.73 3.43 6.17
N PRO A 110 1.28 3.86 5.02
CA PRO A 110 2.71 4.09 4.89
C PRO A 110 3.24 5.11 5.90
N ALA A 111 4.49 4.95 6.32
CA ALA A 111 5.16 5.94 7.14
C ALA A 111 5.25 7.28 6.39
N GLY A 112 5.07 8.39 7.11
CA GLY A 112 5.09 9.71 6.53
C GLY A 112 4.95 10.81 7.58
N ARG A 113 5.18 12.05 7.15
CA ARG A 113 5.05 13.25 7.99
C ARG A 113 4.02 14.22 7.41
N ARG A 114 3.35 14.94 8.27
CA ARG A 114 2.51 16.06 7.84
C ARG A 114 3.37 17.21 7.36
N ILE A 115 3.08 17.67 6.15
CA ILE A 115 3.57 18.93 5.62
C ILE A 115 2.42 19.94 5.65
N GLN A 116 2.69 21.20 5.35
CA GLN A 116 1.73 22.31 5.48
C GLN A 116 0.30 21.92 5.07
N GLY A 117 -0.67 22.15 5.98
CA GLY A 117 -2.07 21.88 5.77
C GLY A 117 -2.47 20.41 5.99
N ARG A 118 -3.26 19.85 5.08
CA ARG A 118 -3.84 18.50 5.17
C ARG A 118 -3.02 17.42 4.45
N HIS A 119 -1.90 17.80 3.82
CA HIS A 119 -1.11 16.88 3.03
C HIS A 119 -0.15 16.08 3.88
N ILE A 120 -0.03 14.79 3.58
CA ILE A 120 0.95 13.87 4.16
C ILE A 120 1.98 13.58 3.09
N LEU A 121 3.25 13.81 3.38
CA LEU A 121 4.36 13.30 2.60
C LEU A 121 4.73 11.92 3.14
N TYR A 122 4.50 10.90 2.33
CA TYR A 122 4.91 9.54 2.67
C TYR A 122 6.41 9.36 2.38
N ASP A 123 7.10 8.68 3.27
CA ASP A 123 8.56 8.49 3.18
C ASP A 123 8.95 7.82 1.86
N PHE A 124 8.15 6.87 1.37
CA PHE A 124 8.38 6.21 0.08
C PHE A 124 8.18 7.12 -1.15
N CYS A 125 7.57 8.28 -1.00
CA CYS A 125 7.32 9.25 -2.07
C CYS A 125 8.34 10.39 -2.08
N GLU A 126 9.18 10.50 -1.06
CA GLU A 126 10.12 11.61 -0.95
C GLU A 126 11.16 11.58 -2.07
N GLY A 127 11.30 12.70 -2.79
CA GLY A 127 12.24 12.83 -3.90
C GLY A 127 11.88 12.07 -5.18
N VAL A 128 10.70 11.43 -5.23
CA VAL A 128 10.23 10.71 -6.43
C VAL A 128 9.56 11.69 -7.39
N LYS A 129 9.93 11.61 -8.66
CA LYS A 129 9.37 12.42 -9.76
C LYS A 129 8.60 11.55 -10.75
N ALA A 130 7.59 12.12 -11.41
CA ALA A 130 6.90 11.47 -12.50
C ALA A 130 7.59 11.78 -13.83
N VAL A 131 7.79 10.76 -14.67
CA VAL A 131 8.35 10.88 -16.02
C VAL A 131 7.50 10.10 -17.02
N TRP A 132 7.52 10.50 -18.27
CA TRP A 132 6.82 9.78 -19.31
C TRP A 132 7.41 8.37 -19.51
N GLN A 133 6.53 7.41 -19.73
CA GLN A 133 6.95 6.08 -20.17
C GLN A 133 7.76 6.20 -21.48
N LYS A 134 8.86 5.48 -21.59
CA LYS A 134 9.69 5.45 -22.80
C LYS A 134 8.84 5.10 -24.03
N GLY A 135 8.93 5.93 -25.07
CA GLY A 135 8.13 5.77 -26.30
C GLY A 135 6.71 6.35 -26.24
N PHE A 136 6.22 6.79 -25.07
CA PHE A 136 4.96 7.50 -24.98
C PHE A 136 5.18 9.00 -25.21
N LYS A 137 4.51 9.53 -26.24
CA LYS A 137 4.41 10.98 -26.47
C LYS A 137 2.93 11.36 -26.36
N PRO A 138 2.54 12.27 -25.45
CA PRO A 138 1.20 12.84 -25.47
C PRO A 138 1.02 13.59 -26.81
N ILE A 139 -0.08 13.30 -27.46
CA ILE A 139 -0.46 13.96 -28.72
C ILE A 139 -0.98 15.35 -28.40
#